data_8aa54ffbcb6f4c39f4db669229ce8f08
#
_entry.id   8aa54ffbcb6f4c39f4db669229ce8f08
#
_cell.length_a   1.000
_cell.length_b   1.000
_cell.length_c   1.000
_cell.angle_alpha   90.00
_cell.angle_beta   90.00
_cell.angle_gamma   90.00
#
_symmetry.space_group_name_H-M   'P 1'
#
loop_
_entity.id
_entity.type
_entity.pdbx_description
1 polymer ?
#
loop_
_entity_poly.entity_id
_entity_poly.type
_entity_poly.pdbx_seq_one_letter_code
_entity_poly.pdbx_strand_id
1 'polypeptide(L)'
;MATTDRDTATSTVPVTFVQDTASFDLAVPMHLPLTEILPAVIDEMGLLTPRAASGGFRLVNSLGESVSMELTPAEAGLVPGDVLNIEGLGYGEEDMRYDDLVEALGAAVESSNTGWNGQDSLRTCIAAACALFAVTAGVLWFEGGMLAITAGFGAAVAAMVAAIVILRLGQPIGAVVTHATAAPLAAAASAATVDGGGLRLLLAGVAFAAVGGIGFLTLRAAGGGKPLPQIAGMFGLIYIGLMLLWAGVARHYLLQEPHFIALITVTVSALVLIMAPWIALAQTPIRSYIPRTDEERARDNAVYTDSQIRGYTATGRALAVTIKIAGGLVVLFAVPLLVTDSIPSLVLVGSVGASLVLATRQVRDRAEVLIGVLTGAGVLLEIAVFIMLNQPHMAATIAWIIIGIASLVLFFGALSRAFSPAMNRWADALSVLCLLAIVPSAALASGLF
;
A
#
# COMPACT_ATOMS: atom_id res chain seq x y z
N MET A 1 -3.28 71.35 29.73
CA MET A 1 -3.07 71.12 28.33
C MET A 1 -2.11 69.95 28.21
N ALA A 2 -2.62 68.76 28.24
CA ALA A 2 -1.84 67.51 28.06
C ALA A 2 -2.88 66.41 27.73
N THR A 3 -3.08 66.19 26.45
CA THR A 3 -3.82 65.04 25.89
C THR A 3 -3.16 64.72 24.59
N THR A 4 -2.22 63.76 24.59
CA THR A 4 -1.84 63.00 23.42
C THR A 4 -0.74 62.02 23.82
N ASP A 5 -1.07 60.95 24.51
CA ASP A 5 -0.13 59.82 24.61
C ASP A 5 -0.86 58.55 25.12
N ARG A 6 -1.91 58.12 24.43
CA ARG A 6 -2.62 56.89 24.77
C ARG A 6 -3.08 56.03 23.61
N ASP A 7 -2.79 56.40 22.35
CA ASP A 7 -3.28 55.66 21.19
C ASP A 7 -2.23 54.82 20.43
N THR A 8 -0.98 54.79 20.91
CA THR A 8 0.09 54.01 20.25
C THR A 8 0.28 52.58 20.80
N ALA A 9 -0.48 52.19 21.84
CA ALA A 9 -0.21 50.93 22.55
C ALA A 9 -0.94 49.68 22.04
N THR A 10 -1.74 49.77 20.95
CA THR A 10 -2.57 48.62 20.51
C THR A 10 -2.74 48.48 19.00
N SER A 11 -1.84 49.01 18.19
CA SER A 11 -1.89 48.70 16.77
C SER A 11 -1.27 47.35 16.49
N THR A 12 -2.10 46.38 16.14
CA THR A 12 -1.69 45.05 15.69
C THR A 12 -1.95 44.90 14.18
N VAL A 13 -1.09 44.18 13.48
CA VAL A 13 -1.26 43.84 12.07
C VAL A 13 -1.48 42.32 11.93
N PRO A 14 -2.57 41.88 11.31
CA PRO A 14 -2.76 40.48 11.00
C PRO A 14 -1.78 40.03 9.91
N VAL A 15 -0.94 39.04 10.24
CA VAL A 15 0.09 38.47 9.36
C VAL A 15 -0.07 36.96 9.42
N THR A 16 0.09 36.29 8.26
CA THR A 16 0.06 34.83 8.15
C THR A 16 1.48 34.30 8.10
N PHE A 17 1.85 33.47 9.08
CA PHE A 17 3.11 32.73 9.05
C PHE A 17 2.90 31.38 8.38
N VAL A 18 3.77 31.02 7.44
CA VAL A 18 3.70 29.78 6.66
C VAL A 18 5.01 29.03 6.75
N GLN A 19 4.92 27.68 6.89
CA GLN A 19 6.05 26.77 6.70
C GLN A 19 5.53 25.47 6.07
N ASP A 20 6.06 25.12 4.90
CA ASP A 20 5.63 23.98 4.08
C ASP A 20 4.12 23.95 3.85
N THR A 21 3.39 23.13 4.61
CA THR A 21 1.94 22.97 4.52
C THR A 21 1.18 23.54 5.72
N ALA A 22 1.89 24.05 6.72
CA ALA A 22 1.31 24.64 7.93
C ALA A 22 1.21 26.16 7.78
N SER A 23 0.09 26.77 8.21
CA SER A 23 -0.11 28.21 8.25
C SER A 23 -0.70 28.60 9.60
N PHE A 24 -0.27 29.75 10.11
CA PHE A 24 -0.71 30.30 11.39
C PHE A 24 -0.95 31.79 11.26
N ASP A 25 -2.18 32.24 11.52
CA ASP A 25 -2.57 33.64 11.48
C ASP A 25 -2.41 34.28 12.84
N LEU A 26 -1.63 35.34 12.93
CA LEU A 26 -1.39 36.07 14.17
C LEU A 26 -1.53 37.58 13.97
N ALA A 27 -2.20 38.25 14.93
CA ALA A 27 -2.22 39.70 15.01
C ALA A 27 -0.96 40.19 15.75
N VAL A 28 0.05 40.60 14.95
CA VAL A 28 1.36 40.98 15.44
C VAL A 28 1.38 42.42 15.94
N PRO A 29 1.89 42.72 17.16
CA PRO A 29 2.05 44.09 17.65
C PRO A 29 3.06 44.88 16.82
N MET A 30 2.69 46.07 16.36
CA MET A 30 3.52 46.92 15.45
C MET A 30 4.81 47.44 16.09
N HIS A 31 4.91 47.44 17.42
CA HIS A 31 6.01 48.05 18.16
C HIS A 31 7.00 47.05 18.74
N LEU A 32 6.74 45.75 18.66
CA LEU A 32 7.67 44.71 19.13
C LEU A 32 8.52 44.20 18.02
N PRO A 33 9.84 43.96 18.21
CA PRO A 33 10.68 43.31 17.21
C PRO A 33 10.22 41.92 16.87
N LEU A 34 10.36 41.54 15.63
CA LEU A 34 9.96 40.19 15.15
C LEU A 34 10.70 39.07 15.90
N THR A 35 11.89 39.33 16.41
CA THR A 35 12.68 38.40 17.26
C THR A 35 11.97 38.00 18.55
N GLU A 36 11.16 38.87 19.13
CA GLU A 36 10.39 38.57 20.37
C GLU A 36 9.12 37.78 20.06
N ILE A 37 8.57 37.94 18.87
CA ILE A 37 7.30 37.32 18.45
C ILE A 37 7.51 35.91 17.89
N LEU A 38 8.60 35.73 17.15
CA LEU A 38 8.90 34.49 16.43
C LEU A 38 8.97 33.23 17.30
N PRO A 39 9.54 33.25 18.53
CA PRO A 39 9.56 32.06 19.39
C PRO A 39 8.17 31.53 19.74
N ALA A 40 7.21 32.44 19.98
CA ALA A 40 5.83 32.06 20.29
C ALA A 40 5.12 31.43 19.07
N VAL A 41 5.39 31.96 17.86
CA VAL A 41 4.86 31.39 16.59
C VAL A 41 5.46 30.01 16.32
N ILE A 42 6.76 29.84 16.54
CA ILE A 42 7.47 28.57 16.35
C ILE A 42 6.97 27.50 17.30
N ASP A 43 6.70 27.85 18.57
CA ASP A 43 6.17 26.94 19.57
C ASP A 43 4.73 26.51 19.23
N GLU A 44 3.87 27.47 18.87
CA GLU A 44 2.49 27.19 18.50
C GLU A 44 2.36 26.35 17.21
N MET A 45 3.24 26.57 16.25
CA MET A 45 3.33 25.76 15.02
C MET A 45 4.02 24.42 15.25
N GLY A 46 4.57 24.13 16.43
CA GLY A 46 5.24 22.86 16.75
C GLY A 46 6.55 22.64 15.98
N LEU A 47 7.23 23.73 15.60
CA LEU A 47 8.42 23.70 14.76
C LEU A 47 9.74 23.51 15.55
N LEU A 48 9.65 23.41 16.88
CA LEU A 48 10.83 23.17 17.74
C LEU A 48 11.34 21.75 17.59
N THR A 49 12.15 21.53 16.57
CA THR A 49 12.97 20.32 16.45
C THR A 49 14.37 20.58 17.01
N PRO A 50 15.10 19.57 17.50
CA PRO A 50 16.49 19.76 17.95
C PRO A 50 17.41 20.39 16.89
N ARG A 51 17.14 20.14 15.61
CA ARG A 51 17.83 20.75 14.48
C ARG A 51 17.48 22.22 14.28
N ALA A 52 16.20 22.58 14.42
CA ALA A 52 15.74 23.95 14.26
C ALA A 52 16.20 24.84 15.44
N ALA A 53 16.30 24.26 16.63
CA ALA A 53 16.79 24.97 17.82
C ALA A 53 18.26 25.37 17.74
N SER A 54 19.08 24.64 16.99
CA SER A 54 20.53 24.94 16.83
C SER A 54 20.85 25.85 15.63
N GLY A 55 19.98 25.84 14.58
CA GLY A 55 20.25 26.57 13.33
C GLY A 55 19.59 27.95 13.25
N GLY A 56 18.57 28.23 14.07
CA GLY A 56 17.77 29.45 13.95
C GLY A 56 16.76 29.45 12.82
N PHE A 57 16.04 30.54 12.68
CA PHE A 57 14.99 30.72 11.68
C PHE A 57 15.21 32.02 10.90
N ARG A 58 14.76 32.05 9.65
CA ARG A 58 14.73 33.23 8.80
C ARG A 58 13.29 33.48 8.34
N LEU A 59 12.89 34.73 8.33
CA LEU A 59 11.63 35.17 7.78
C LEU A 59 11.84 35.66 6.34
N VAL A 60 10.99 35.19 5.43
CA VAL A 60 11.02 35.57 4.01
C VAL A 60 9.62 36.05 3.63
N ASN A 61 9.53 37.21 2.95
CA ASN A 61 8.27 37.72 2.47
C ASN A 61 7.77 36.93 1.21
N SER A 62 6.57 37.20 0.77
CA SER A 62 5.97 36.56 -0.43
C SER A 62 6.75 36.83 -1.73
N LEU A 63 7.68 37.77 -1.77
CA LEU A 63 8.54 38.09 -2.89
C LEU A 63 9.90 37.35 -2.84
N GLY A 64 10.15 36.59 -1.79
CA GLY A 64 11.41 35.87 -1.59
C GLY A 64 12.52 36.69 -0.93
N GLU A 65 12.21 37.88 -0.40
CA GLU A 65 13.18 38.74 0.26
C GLU A 65 13.22 38.43 1.77
N SER A 66 14.43 38.37 2.34
CA SER A 66 14.59 38.13 3.78
C SER A 66 14.20 39.37 4.59
N VAL A 67 13.32 39.18 5.56
CA VAL A 67 12.90 40.20 6.53
C VAL A 67 13.82 40.10 7.74
N SER A 68 14.48 41.23 8.11
CA SER A 68 15.32 41.26 9.31
C SER A 68 14.47 41.13 10.56
N MET A 69 14.80 40.17 11.42
CA MET A 69 14.09 39.91 12.64
C MET A 69 14.27 40.96 13.74
N GLU A 70 15.29 41.81 13.60
CA GLU A 70 15.56 42.90 14.54
C GLU A 70 14.63 44.10 14.34
N LEU A 71 13.93 44.15 13.19
CA LEU A 71 13.00 45.21 12.87
C LEU A 71 11.64 44.95 13.54
N THR A 72 10.95 46.03 13.86
CA THR A 72 9.51 45.96 14.22
C THR A 72 8.68 45.74 12.94
N PRO A 73 7.44 45.18 13.03
CA PRO A 73 6.54 45.08 11.91
C PRO A 73 6.28 46.39 11.17
N ALA A 74 6.28 47.52 11.91
CA ALA A 74 6.16 48.84 11.31
C ALA A 74 7.36 49.25 10.47
N GLU A 75 8.58 48.98 10.93
CA GLU A 75 9.85 49.29 10.24
C GLU A 75 10.07 48.32 9.08
N ALA A 76 9.62 47.07 9.20
CA ALA A 76 9.64 46.06 8.12
C ALA A 76 8.58 46.34 7.03
N GLY A 77 7.70 47.33 7.24
CA GLY A 77 6.68 47.71 6.27
C GLY A 77 5.56 46.68 6.10
N LEU A 78 5.31 45.84 7.12
CA LEU A 78 4.28 44.81 7.02
C LEU A 78 2.88 45.43 7.01
N VAL A 79 2.06 44.94 6.07
CA VAL A 79 0.67 45.37 5.91
C VAL A 79 -0.30 44.23 6.28
N PRO A 80 -1.56 44.56 6.65
CA PRO A 80 -2.56 43.54 6.96
C PRO A 80 -2.74 42.54 5.82
N GLY A 81 -2.56 41.25 6.13
CA GLY A 81 -2.68 40.16 5.15
C GLY A 81 -1.37 39.71 4.52
N ASP A 82 -0.22 40.26 4.94
CA ASP A 82 1.09 39.78 4.49
C ASP A 82 1.33 38.33 4.92
N VAL A 83 2.02 37.60 4.04
CA VAL A 83 2.45 36.22 4.26
C VAL A 83 3.94 36.19 4.50
N LEU A 84 4.37 35.71 5.67
CA LEU A 84 5.77 35.51 6.01
C LEU A 84 6.07 34.02 6.04
N ASN A 85 7.00 33.58 5.22
CA ASN A 85 7.46 32.20 5.20
C ASN A 85 8.59 32.02 6.24
N ILE A 86 8.43 31.03 7.13
CA ILE A 86 9.46 30.68 8.14
C ILE A 86 10.36 29.63 7.52
N GLU A 87 11.58 30.00 7.21
CA GLU A 87 12.62 29.08 6.78
C GLU A 87 13.54 28.77 7.95
N GLY A 88 13.70 27.50 8.30
CA GLY A 88 14.72 27.09 9.25
C GLY A 88 16.09 27.39 8.62
N LEU A 89 16.92 28.17 9.30
CA LEU A 89 18.34 28.25 9.00
C LEU A 89 18.97 26.93 9.47
N GLY A 90 18.62 25.82 8.81
CA GLY A 90 19.50 24.67 8.86
C GLY A 90 20.85 25.14 8.32
N TYR A 91 21.91 24.85 8.99
CA TYR A 91 23.24 24.99 8.37
C TYR A 91 23.13 24.31 7.02
N GLY A 92 23.18 25.09 5.95
CA GLY A 92 23.18 24.55 4.60
C GLY A 92 24.27 23.51 4.55
N GLU A 93 24.01 22.34 4.01
CA GLU A 93 25.00 21.27 3.85
C GLU A 93 26.27 21.75 3.13
N GLU A 94 26.22 22.93 2.54
CA GLU A 94 27.33 23.51 1.75
C GLU A 94 28.39 24.27 2.57
N ASP A 95 28.15 24.60 3.87
CA ASP A 95 29.06 25.51 4.60
C ASP A 95 29.66 24.96 5.90
N MET A 96 29.41 23.71 6.26
CA MET A 96 30.15 23.11 7.38
C MET A 96 31.59 22.77 6.94
N ARG A 97 32.51 23.66 7.24
CA ARG A 97 33.95 23.38 7.11
C ARG A 97 34.38 22.56 8.32
N TYR A 98 34.61 21.29 8.08
CA TYR A 98 35.19 20.41 9.10
C TYR A 98 36.70 20.56 9.09
N ASP A 99 37.29 20.80 10.26
CA ASP A 99 38.75 20.84 10.44
C ASP A 99 39.38 19.44 10.39
N ASP A 100 38.57 18.38 10.64
CA ASP A 100 38.99 16.99 10.58
C ASP A 100 38.17 16.22 9.53
N LEU A 101 38.85 15.55 8.60
CA LEU A 101 38.25 14.70 7.56
C LEU A 101 37.47 13.52 8.16
N VAL A 102 37.91 13.01 9.33
CA VAL A 102 37.24 11.88 10.00
C VAL A 102 35.89 12.33 10.58
N GLU A 103 35.82 13.52 11.13
CA GLU A 103 34.60 14.13 11.64
C GLU A 103 33.61 14.45 10.49
N ALA A 104 34.12 15.01 9.39
CA ALA A 104 33.34 15.24 8.18
C ALA A 104 32.75 13.95 7.59
N LEU A 105 33.57 12.89 7.55
CA LEU A 105 33.10 11.58 7.07
C LEU A 105 32.09 10.95 8.02
N GLY A 106 32.29 11.07 9.34
CA GLY A 106 31.38 10.63 10.38
C GLY A 106 30.03 11.33 10.26
N ALA A 107 30.00 12.65 10.14
CA ALA A 107 28.79 13.44 9.97
C ALA A 107 28.08 13.14 8.63
N ALA A 108 28.82 12.96 7.55
CA ALA A 108 28.25 12.57 6.24
C ALA A 108 27.65 11.18 6.27
N VAL A 109 28.25 10.20 6.95
CA VAL A 109 27.70 8.86 7.13
C VAL A 109 26.47 8.90 8.04
N GLU A 110 26.49 9.69 9.09
CA GLU A 110 25.38 9.84 10.04
C GLU A 110 24.18 10.56 9.41
N SER A 111 24.42 11.55 8.54
CA SER A 111 23.36 12.24 7.77
C SER A 111 22.79 11.39 6.64
N SER A 112 23.60 10.52 6.03
CA SER A 112 23.19 9.66 4.90
C SER A 112 22.53 8.35 5.32
N ASN A 113 22.75 7.87 6.56
CA ASN A 113 22.20 6.61 7.08
C ASN A 113 21.22 6.88 8.24
N THR A 114 19.98 6.47 8.06
CA THR A 114 19.11 6.18 9.19
C THR A 114 19.70 4.98 9.93
N GLY A 115 20.35 5.22 11.07
CA GLY A 115 21.00 4.17 11.85
C GLY A 115 20.03 3.04 12.17
N TRP A 116 20.53 1.79 12.15
CA TRP A 116 19.77 0.61 12.52
C TRP A 116 19.24 0.72 13.95
N ASN A 117 17.93 0.63 14.12
CA ASN A 117 17.27 0.77 15.41
C ASN A 117 16.62 -0.55 15.89
N GLY A 118 16.17 -0.60 17.15
CA GLY A 118 15.52 -1.79 17.71
C GLY A 118 14.23 -2.19 17.00
N GLN A 119 13.52 -1.24 16.38
CA GLN A 119 12.32 -1.54 15.59
C GLN A 119 12.67 -2.22 14.26
N ASP A 120 13.78 -1.84 13.64
CA ASP A 120 14.26 -2.46 12.40
C ASP A 120 14.72 -3.90 12.67
N SER A 121 15.40 -4.12 13.82
CA SER A 121 15.75 -5.47 14.28
C SER A 121 14.50 -6.34 14.46
N LEU A 122 13.48 -5.83 15.13
CA LEU A 122 12.22 -6.56 15.34
C LEU A 122 11.51 -6.87 14.01
N ARG A 123 11.42 -5.90 13.10
CA ARG A 123 10.82 -6.09 11.76
C ARG A 123 11.57 -7.14 10.96
N THR A 124 12.90 -7.11 11.01
CA THR A 124 13.74 -8.09 10.30
C THR A 124 13.59 -9.49 10.89
N CYS A 125 13.55 -9.63 12.22
CA CYS A 125 13.29 -10.90 12.87
C CYS A 125 11.90 -11.47 12.51
N ILE A 126 10.87 -10.63 12.50
CA ILE A 126 9.52 -11.02 12.07
C ILE A 126 9.54 -11.49 10.62
N ALA A 127 10.17 -10.73 9.71
CA ALA A 127 10.25 -11.08 8.30
C ALA A 127 10.99 -12.43 8.08
N ALA A 128 12.11 -12.63 8.76
CA ALA A 128 12.87 -13.86 8.70
C ALA A 128 12.07 -15.07 9.24
N ALA A 129 11.42 -14.92 10.39
CA ALA A 129 10.56 -15.96 10.96
C ALA A 129 9.40 -16.31 10.02
N CYS A 130 8.75 -15.30 9.43
CA CYS A 130 7.66 -15.51 8.48
C CYS A 130 8.14 -16.25 7.22
N ALA A 131 9.32 -15.92 6.70
CA ALA A 131 9.91 -16.64 5.57
C ALA A 131 10.18 -18.11 5.91
N LEU A 132 10.74 -18.39 7.09
CA LEU A 132 10.97 -19.77 7.55
C LEU A 132 9.64 -20.54 7.70
N PHE A 133 8.61 -19.93 8.27
CA PHE A 133 7.29 -20.55 8.39
C PHE A 133 6.67 -20.83 7.02
N ALA A 134 6.81 -19.93 6.05
CA ALA A 134 6.30 -20.14 4.70
C ALA A 134 7.00 -21.32 3.99
N VAL A 135 8.33 -21.40 4.10
CA VAL A 135 9.10 -22.56 3.59
C VAL A 135 8.66 -23.85 4.30
N THR A 136 8.54 -23.83 5.63
CA THR A 136 8.09 -24.98 6.41
C THR A 136 6.69 -25.45 5.97
N ALA A 137 5.76 -24.53 5.74
CA ALA A 137 4.43 -24.88 5.24
C ALA A 137 4.48 -25.57 3.87
N GLY A 138 5.35 -25.09 2.97
CA GLY A 138 5.59 -25.75 1.68
C GLY A 138 6.13 -27.17 1.84
N VAL A 139 7.14 -27.37 2.69
CA VAL A 139 7.70 -28.72 2.96
C VAL A 139 6.62 -29.64 3.54
N LEU A 140 5.89 -29.21 4.55
CA LEU A 140 4.85 -30.02 5.20
C LEU A 140 3.70 -30.38 4.24
N TRP A 141 3.39 -29.51 3.26
CA TRP A 141 2.38 -29.79 2.23
C TRP A 141 2.74 -30.99 1.35
N PHE A 142 4.03 -31.16 1.04
CA PHE A 142 4.51 -32.26 0.19
C PHE A 142 4.82 -33.53 1.00
N GLU A 143 5.37 -33.40 2.21
CA GLU A 143 5.67 -34.53 3.08
C GLU A 143 4.42 -35.28 3.51
N GLY A 144 3.41 -34.55 4.01
CA GLY A 144 2.19 -35.15 4.53
C GLY A 144 2.40 -35.97 5.82
N GLY A 145 1.44 -36.83 6.15
CA GLY A 145 1.54 -37.76 7.29
C GLY A 145 1.48 -37.09 8.66
N MET A 146 1.79 -37.90 9.72
CA MET A 146 1.64 -37.46 11.10
C MET A 146 2.56 -36.30 11.49
N LEU A 147 3.75 -36.22 10.89
CA LEU A 147 4.67 -35.11 11.10
C LEU A 147 4.08 -33.79 10.63
N ALA A 148 3.48 -33.78 9.42
CA ALA A 148 2.85 -32.58 8.88
C ALA A 148 1.66 -32.13 9.73
N ILE A 149 0.88 -33.06 10.26
CA ILE A 149 -0.25 -32.77 11.15
C ILE A 149 0.24 -32.10 12.44
N THR A 150 1.15 -32.78 13.18
CA THR A 150 1.59 -32.31 14.50
C THR A 150 2.44 -31.05 14.43
N ALA A 151 3.44 -31.00 13.53
CA ALA A 151 4.31 -29.85 13.36
C ALA A 151 3.56 -28.66 12.75
N GLY A 152 2.69 -28.91 11.77
CA GLY A 152 1.95 -27.85 11.09
C GLY A 152 0.93 -27.17 12.01
N PHE A 153 0.10 -27.92 12.75
CA PHE A 153 -0.81 -27.32 13.73
C PHE A 153 -0.05 -26.67 14.89
N GLY A 154 1.01 -27.31 15.42
CA GLY A 154 1.84 -26.74 16.46
C GLY A 154 2.46 -25.40 16.05
N ALA A 155 3.05 -25.34 14.85
CA ALA A 155 3.63 -24.11 14.30
C ALA A 155 2.56 -23.04 14.00
N ALA A 156 1.38 -23.44 13.50
CA ALA A 156 0.28 -22.50 13.25
C ALA A 156 -0.20 -21.85 14.56
N VAL A 157 -0.41 -22.65 15.62
CA VAL A 157 -0.78 -22.12 16.93
C VAL A 157 0.31 -21.21 17.49
N ALA A 158 1.58 -21.61 17.38
CA ALA A 158 2.71 -20.79 17.83
C ALA A 158 2.77 -19.45 17.09
N ALA A 159 2.55 -19.43 15.77
CA ALA A 159 2.49 -18.21 14.97
C ALA A 159 1.31 -17.31 15.38
N MET A 160 0.13 -17.88 15.66
CA MET A 160 -1.03 -17.12 16.14
C MET A 160 -0.80 -16.51 17.51
N VAL A 161 -0.20 -17.26 18.45
CA VAL A 161 0.17 -16.75 19.78
C VAL A 161 1.21 -15.63 19.65
N ALA A 162 2.26 -15.85 18.84
CA ALA A 162 3.27 -14.84 18.56
C ALA A 162 2.66 -13.56 17.97
N ALA A 163 1.70 -13.68 17.04
CA ALA A 163 0.99 -12.55 16.49
C ALA A 163 0.24 -11.72 17.55
N ILE A 164 -0.41 -12.40 18.52
CA ILE A 164 -1.08 -11.71 19.64
C ILE A 164 -0.06 -10.98 20.52
N VAL A 165 1.09 -11.57 20.80
CA VAL A 165 2.17 -10.93 21.58
C VAL A 165 2.71 -9.71 20.86
N ILE A 166 3.01 -9.85 19.56
CA ILE A 166 3.51 -8.74 18.69
C ILE A 166 2.48 -7.59 18.65
N LEU A 167 1.18 -7.92 18.60
CA LEU A 167 0.11 -6.92 18.66
C LEU A 167 0.13 -6.15 19.99
N ARG A 168 0.35 -6.85 21.11
CA ARG A 168 0.47 -6.23 22.44
C ARG A 168 1.70 -5.35 22.59
N LEU A 169 2.77 -5.63 21.82
CA LEU A 169 3.97 -4.81 21.74
C LEU A 169 3.79 -3.57 20.82
N GLY A 170 2.58 -3.29 20.34
CA GLY A 170 2.28 -2.12 19.53
C GLY A 170 2.74 -2.22 18.07
N GLN A 171 2.97 -3.43 17.55
CA GLN A 171 3.40 -3.67 16.16
C GLN A 171 2.28 -4.35 15.33
N PRO A 172 1.21 -3.61 14.95
CA PRO A 172 0.04 -4.22 14.33
C PRO A 172 0.32 -4.81 12.94
N ILE A 173 1.23 -4.23 12.16
CA ILE A 173 1.63 -4.78 10.85
C ILE A 173 2.38 -6.10 11.05
N GLY A 174 3.32 -6.16 11.98
CA GLY A 174 4.04 -7.37 12.32
C GLY A 174 3.10 -8.49 12.78
N ALA A 175 2.10 -8.15 13.58
CA ALA A 175 1.08 -9.10 14.04
C ALA A 175 0.27 -9.67 12.86
N VAL A 176 -0.16 -8.85 11.91
CA VAL A 176 -0.89 -9.30 10.71
C VAL A 176 -0.04 -10.25 9.87
N VAL A 177 1.22 -9.88 9.61
CA VAL A 177 2.13 -10.70 8.80
C VAL A 177 2.41 -12.04 9.48
N THR A 178 2.70 -12.04 10.79
CA THR A 178 2.93 -13.28 11.56
C THR A 178 1.66 -14.14 11.61
N HIS A 179 0.47 -13.54 11.79
CA HIS A 179 -0.79 -14.27 11.78
C HIS A 179 -1.07 -14.87 10.38
N ALA A 180 -0.71 -14.16 9.32
CA ALA A 180 -0.88 -14.65 7.95
C ALA A 180 -0.07 -15.93 7.67
N THR A 181 1.10 -16.11 8.29
CA THR A 181 1.89 -17.33 8.13
C THR A 181 1.29 -18.56 8.83
N ALA A 182 0.40 -18.37 9.80
CA ALA A 182 -0.33 -19.47 10.42
C ALA A 182 -1.30 -20.17 9.44
N ALA A 183 -1.82 -19.43 8.43
CA ALA A 183 -2.79 -19.99 7.50
C ALA A 183 -2.22 -21.10 6.60
N PRO A 184 -1.08 -20.94 5.91
CA PRO A 184 -0.50 -22.03 5.12
C PRO A 184 -0.01 -23.21 5.98
N LEU A 185 0.46 -22.97 7.22
CA LEU A 185 0.84 -24.04 8.16
C LEU A 185 -0.38 -24.87 8.57
N ALA A 186 -1.47 -24.22 8.97
CA ALA A 186 -2.73 -24.87 9.30
C ALA A 186 -3.34 -25.60 8.09
N ALA A 187 -3.20 -25.04 6.90
CA ALA A 187 -3.65 -25.63 5.65
C ALA A 187 -2.87 -26.91 5.32
N ALA A 188 -1.54 -26.89 5.43
CA ALA A 188 -0.70 -28.07 5.22
C ALA A 188 -1.04 -29.17 6.23
N ALA A 189 -1.20 -28.82 7.52
CA ALA A 189 -1.59 -29.76 8.57
C ALA A 189 -2.96 -30.37 8.33
N SER A 190 -3.98 -29.57 8.00
CA SER A 190 -5.34 -30.05 7.74
C SER A 190 -5.42 -30.88 6.46
N ALA A 191 -4.69 -30.51 5.42
CA ALA A 191 -4.59 -31.28 4.18
C ALA A 191 -3.96 -32.67 4.41
N ALA A 192 -3.01 -32.78 5.36
CA ALA A 192 -2.33 -34.03 5.70
C ALA A 192 -3.23 -35.02 6.46
N THR A 193 -4.39 -34.61 6.98
CA THR A 193 -5.32 -35.49 7.71
C THR A 193 -6.15 -36.39 6.79
N VAL A 194 -6.16 -36.14 5.49
CA VAL A 194 -7.02 -36.82 4.53
C VAL A 194 -6.28 -37.19 3.25
N ASP A 195 -6.76 -38.26 2.63
CA ASP A 195 -6.30 -38.67 1.30
C ASP A 195 -7.26 -38.14 0.23
N GLY A 196 -6.70 -37.81 -0.95
CA GLY A 196 -7.45 -37.31 -2.09
C GLY A 196 -7.38 -35.79 -2.28
N GLY A 197 -6.96 -35.38 -3.48
CA GLY A 197 -6.61 -33.99 -3.79
C GLY A 197 -7.72 -32.98 -3.55
N GLY A 198 -8.99 -33.34 -3.85
CA GLY A 198 -10.13 -32.46 -3.62
C GLY A 198 -10.40 -32.18 -2.15
N LEU A 199 -10.38 -33.23 -1.31
CA LEU A 199 -10.64 -33.10 0.13
C LEU A 199 -9.50 -32.36 0.83
N ARG A 200 -8.23 -32.58 0.41
CA ARG A 200 -7.06 -31.82 0.88
C ARG A 200 -7.23 -30.33 0.64
N LEU A 201 -7.64 -29.92 -0.58
CA LEU A 201 -7.88 -28.52 -0.93
C LEU A 201 -9.04 -27.92 -0.11
N LEU A 202 -10.11 -28.70 0.10
CA LEU A 202 -11.26 -28.27 0.89
C LEU A 202 -10.85 -27.96 2.33
N LEU A 203 -10.15 -28.88 3.00
CA LEU A 203 -9.71 -28.69 4.38
C LEU A 203 -8.68 -27.56 4.49
N ALA A 204 -7.78 -27.43 3.52
CA ALA A 204 -6.86 -26.30 3.46
C ALA A 204 -7.62 -24.96 3.34
N GLY A 205 -8.68 -24.91 2.54
CA GLY A 205 -9.54 -23.74 2.41
C GLY A 205 -10.26 -23.38 3.71
N VAL A 206 -10.79 -24.38 4.43
CA VAL A 206 -11.37 -24.19 5.77
C VAL A 206 -10.32 -23.61 6.73
N ALA A 207 -9.11 -24.16 6.74
CA ALA A 207 -8.04 -23.71 7.62
C ALA A 207 -7.64 -22.26 7.34
N PHE A 208 -7.47 -21.87 6.06
CA PHE A 208 -7.19 -20.48 5.69
C PHE A 208 -8.30 -19.53 6.14
N ALA A 209 -9.56 -19.88 5.86
CA ALA A 209 -10.71 -19.07 6.26
C ALA A 209 -10.84 -18.95 7.78
N ALA A 210 -10.62 -20.06 8.50
CA ALA A 210 -10.67 -20.09 9.97
C ALA A 210 -9.56 -19.21 10.59
N VAL A 211 -8.33 -19.34 10.12
CA VAL A 211 -7.21 -18.50 10.59
C VAL A 211 -7.49 -17.03 10.28
N GLY A 212 -7.95 -16.71 9.06
CA GLY A 212 -8.34 -15.34 8.70
C GLY A 212 -9.47 -14.79 9.57
N GLY A 213 -10.49 -15.60 9.87
CA GLY A 213 -11.59 -15.25 10.77
C GLY A 213 -11.15 -15.00 12.22
N ILE A 214 -10.30 -15.87 12.76
CA ILE A 214 -9.72 -15.70 14.12
C ILE A 214 -8.89 -14.42 14.17
N GLY A 215 -8.04 -14.16 13.16
CA GLY A 215 -7.25 -12.94 13.06
C GLY A 215 -8.10 -11.68 12.97
N PHE A 216 -9.18 -11.74 12.21
CA PHE A 216 -10.16 -10.65 12.15
C PHE A 216 -10.77 -10.34 13.52
N LEU A 217 -11.21 -11.36 14.26
CA LEU A 217 -11.81 -11.21 15.58
C LEU A 217 -10.81 -10.67 16.60
N THR A 218 -9.57 -11.18 16.60
CA THR A 218 -8.52 -10.75 17.53
C THR A 218 -8.11 -9.30 17.31
N LEU A 219 -7.91 -8.88 16.06
CA LEU A 219 -7.59 -7.50 15.71
C LEU A 219 -8.74 -6.53 16.01
N ARG A 220 -9.99 -6.94 15.74
CA ARG A 220 -11.16 -6.16 16.06
C ARG A 220 -11.34 -5.96 17.56
N ALA A 221 -11.12 -7.01 18.35
CA ALA A 221 -11.18 -6.94 19.82
C ALA A 221 -10.09 -6.01 20.38
N ALA A 222 -8.88 -6.06 19.82
CA ALA A 222 -7.78 -5.20 20.23
C ALA A 222 -8.00 -3.71 19.85
N GLY A 223 -8.71 -3.44 18.75
CA GLY A 223 -8.98 -2.08 18.26
C GLY A 223 -10.07 -1.32 19.00
N GLY A 224 -10.79 -1.96 19.94
CA GLY A 224 -11.87 -1.31 20.69
C GLY A 224 -12.98 -0.71 19.82
N GLY A 225 -13.24 -1.30 18.64
CA GLY A 225 -14.27 -0.86 17.69
C GLY A 225 -13.82 0.26 16.72
N LYS A 226 -12.60 0.76 16.85
CA LYS A 226 -12.04 1.72 15.87
C LYS A 226 -11.68 1.03 14.57
N PRO A 227 -11.83 1.69 13.40
CA PRO A 227 -11.38 1.17 12.13
C PRO A 227 -9.85 1.03 12.16
N LEU A 228 -9.35 -0.21 12.13
CA LEU A 228 -7.94 -0.50 12.01
C LEU A 228 -7.66 -0.94 10.56
N PRO A 229 -6.84 -0.21 9.80
CA PRO A 229 -6.47 -0.60 8.43
C PRO A 229 -5.91 -2.03 8.35
N GLN A 230 -5.27 -2.49 9.43
CA GLN A 230 -4.65 -3.81 9.54
C GLN A 230 -5.66 -4.97 9.50
N ILE A 231 -6.92 -4.74 9.89
CA ILE A 231 -8.00 -5.75 9.78
C ILE A 231 -8.19 -6.19 8.32
N ALA A 232 -7.93 -5.28 7.37
CA ALA A 232 -8.02 -5.59 5.95
C ALA A 232 -7.15 -6.79 5.53
N GLY A 233 -5.98 -6.99 6.15
CA GLY A 233 -5.10 -8.12 5.88
C GLY A 233 -5.77 -9.49 6.08
N MET A 234 -6.72 -9.59 7.00
CA MET A 234 -7.42 -10.84 7.28
C MET A 234 -8.42 -11.22 6.19
N PHE A 235 -9.00 -10.25 5.48
CA PHE A 235 -9.88 -10.52 4.33
C PHE A 235 -9.13 -11.23 3.19
N GLY A 236 -7.84 -10.97 3.01
CA GLY A 236 -7.02 -11.67 2.01
C GLY A 236 -6.90 -13.17 2.31
N LEU A 237 -6.71 -13.54 3.58
CA LEU A 237 -6.67 -14.95 4.00
C LEU A 237 -8.02 -15.62 3.78
N ILE A 238 -9.11 -14.95 4.16
CA ILE A 238 -10.48 -15.45 3.93
C ILE A 238 -10.73 -15.65 2.43
N TYR A 239 -10.29 -14.71 1.60
CA TYR A 239 -10.44 -14.82 0.15
C TYR A 239 -9.67 -16.03 -0.42
N ILE A 240 -8.40 -16.21 -0.05
CA ILE A 240 -7.62 -17.40 -0.45
C ILE A 240 -8.32 -18.67 0.03
N GLY A 241 -8.80 -18.69 1.28
CA GLY A 241 -9.56 -19.79 1.84
C GLY A 241 -10.81 -20.14 1.03
N LEU A 242 -11.58 -19.13 0.61
CA LEU A 242 -12.77 -19.32 -0.23
C LEU A 242 -12.42 -19.87 -1.62
N MET A 243 -11.32 -19.45 -2.23
CA MET A 243 -10.87 -19.98 -3.52
C MET A 243 -10.40 -21.44 -3.42
N LEU A 244 -9.70 -21.78 -2.33
CA LEU A 244 -9.32 -23.17 -2.04
C LEU A 244 -10.53 -24.05 -1.73
N LEU A 245 -11.51 -23.53 -0.97
CA LEU A 245 -12.79 -24.20 -0.71
C LEU A 245 -13.54 -24.50 -2.02
N TRP A 246 -13.65 -23.49 -2.88
CA TRP A 246 -14.23 -23.66 -4.22
C TRP A 246 -13.52 -24.77 -4.98
N ALA A 247 -12.17 -24.72 -5.07
CA ALA A 247 -11.37 -25.72 -5.77
C ALA A 247 -11.57 -27.13 -5.18
N GLY A 248 -11.62 -27.24 -3.85
CA GLY A 248 -11.87 -28.48 -3.15
C GLY A 248 -13.24 -29.07 -3.40
N VAL A 249 -14.29 -28.26 -3.33
CA VAL A 249 -15.67 -28.65 -3.65
C VAL A 249 -15.79 -29.07 -5.11
N ALA A 250 -15.28 -28.28 -6.02
CA ALA A 250 -15.33 -28.57 -7.44
C ALA A 250 -14.60 -29.87 -7.79
N ARG A 251 -13.43 -30.13 -7.18
CA ARG A 251 -12.66 -31.36 -7.43
C ARG A 251 -13.27 -32.58 -6.77
N HIS A 252 -13.77 -32.46 -5.54
CA HIS A 252 -14.24 -33.62 -4.76
C HIS A 252 -15.68 -34.01 -5.06
N TYR A 253 -16.60 -33.04 -5.10
CA TYR A 253 -18.04 -33.29 -5.24
C TYR A 253 -18.54 -33.14 -6.67
N LEU A 254 -18.01 -32.19 -7.43
CA LEU A 254 -18.43 -31.94 -8.81
C LEU A 254 -17.56 -32.68 -9.81
N LEU A 255 -16.49 -33.39 -9.35
CA LEU A 255 -15.57 -34.19 -10.15
C LEU A 255 -14.95 -33.43 -11.35
N GLN A 256 -14.81 -32.10 -11.18
CA GLN A 256 -14.29 -31.25 -12.25
C GLN A 256 -12.80 -31.44 -12.47
N GLU A 257 -12.36 -31.30 -13.70
CA GLU A 257 -10.95 -31.36 -14.05
C GLU A 257 -10.19 -30.14 -13.51
N PRO A 258 -8.90 -30.30 -13.15
CA PRO A 258 -8.08 -29.19 -12.62
C PRO A 258 -8.04 -27.97 -13.53
N HIS A 259 -8.04 -28.19 -14.85
CA HIS A 259 -8.08 -27.12 -15.85
C HIS A 259 -9.35 -26.26 -15.72
N PHE A 260 -10.52 -26.88 -15.62
CA PHE A 260 -11.81 -26.18 -15.47
C PHE A 260 -11.88 -25.40 -14.15
N ILE A 261 -11.37 -26.00 -13.06
CA ILE A 261 -11.30 -25.33 -11.75
C ILE A 261 -10.40 -24.10 -11.82
N ALA A 262 -9.21 -24.24 -12.44
CA ALA A 262 -8.27 -23.13 -12.62
C ALA A 262 -8.88 -22.02 -13.50
N LEU A 263 -9.58 -22.38 -14.56
CA LEU A 263 -10.27 -21.45 -15.45
C LEU A 263 -11.25 -20.55 -14.70
N ILE A 264 -12.13 -21.14 -13.91
CA ILE A 264 -13.09 -20.37 -13.11
C ILE A 264 -12.35 -19.54 -12.06
N THR A 265 -11.37 -20.13 -11.38
CA THR A 265 -10.58 -19.45 -10.33
C THR A 265 -9.85 -18.23 -10.87
N VAL A 266 -9.16 -18.34 -12.01
CA VAL A 266 -8.45 -17.23 -12.66
C VAL A 266 -9.43 -16.16 -13.13
N THR A 267 -10.52 -16.55 -13.77
CA THR A 267 -11.52 -15.60 -14.28
C THR A 267 -12.18 -14.81 -13.14
N VAL A 268 -12.66 -15.49 -12.09
CA VAL A 268 -13.27 -14.83 -10.92
C VAL A 268 -12.25 -13.93 -10.22
N SER A 269 -11.02 -14.42 -10.01
CA SER A 269 -9.98 -13.62 -9.36
C SER A 269 -9.59 -12.40 -10.18
N ALA A 270 -9.50 -12.51 -11.50
CA ALA A 270 -9.25 -11.36 -12.37
C ALA A 270 -10.35 -10.29 -12.24
N LEU A 271 -11.63 -10.70 -12.21
CA LEU A 271 -12.75 -9.79 -12.02
C LEU A 271 -12.70 -9.12 -10.63
N VAL A 272 -12.39 -9.88 -9.58
CA VAL A 272 -12.23 -9.34 -8.22
C VAL A 272 -11.07 -8.35 -8.13
N LEU A 273 -9.94 -8.63 -8.79
CA LEU A 273 -8.79 -7.72 -8.84
C LEU A 273 -9.12 -6.38 -9.51
N ILE A 274 -9.90 -6.44 -10.59
CA ILE A 274 -10.37 -5.24 -11.31
C ILE A 274 -11.35 -4.45 -10.44
N MET A 275 -12.23 -5.17 -9.72
CA MET A 275 -13.23 -4.55 -8.85
C MET A 275 -12.68 -4.13 -7.49
N ALA A 276 -11.42 -4.43 -7.16
CA ALA A 276 -10.83 -4.14 -5.85
C ALA A 276 -11.00 -2.67 -5.39
N PRO A 277 -10.81 -1.63 -6.22
CA PRO A 277 -11.03 -0.24 -5.80
C PRO A 277 -12.49 0.04 -5.44
N TRP A 278 -13.43 -0.54 -6.18
CA TRP A 278 -14.86 -0.38 -5.93
C TRP A 278 -15.32 -1.13 -4.67
N ILE A 279 -14.77 -2.33 -4.45
CA ILE A 279 -15.01 -3.09 -3.22
C ILE A 279 -14.48 -2.33 -2.01
N ALA A 280 -13.29 -1.76 -2.11
CA ALA A 280 -12.70 -0.94 -1.06
C ALA A 280 -13.53 0.31 -0.76
N LEU A 281 -13.99 1.01 -1.79
CA LEU A 281 -14.85 2.19 -1.64
C LEU A 281 -16.21 1.84 -1.01
N ALA A 282 -16.82 0.72 -1.41
CA ALA A 282 -18.10 0.27 -0.86
C ALA A 282 -18.05 -0.05 0.65
N GLN A 283 -16.88 -0.39 1.18
CA GLN A 283 -16.67 -0.65 2.61
C GLN A 283 -16.41 0.62 3.43
N THR A 284 -16.20 1.77 2.78
CA THR A 284 -16.06 3.04 3.48
C THR A 284 -17.44 3.64 3.78
N PRO A 285 -17.69 4.12 5.01
CA PRO A 285 -18.97 4.77 5.34
C PRO A 285 -19.12 6.17 4.75
N ILE A 286 -18.13 6.64 4.00
CA ILE A 286 -18.16 7.95 3.34
C ILE A 286 -19.20 7.91 2.23
N ARG A 287 -20.36 8.52 2.47
CA ARG A 287 -21.37 8.73 1.44
C ARG A 287 -21.34 10.18 1.00
N SER A 288 -21.22 10.41 -0.29
CA SER A 288 -21.45 11.73 -0.86
C SER A 288 -22.95 12.02 -0.78
N TYR A 289 -23.34 12.83 0.19
CA TYR A 289 -24.70 13.34 0.26
C TYR A 289 -24.76 14.62 -0.58
N ILE A 290 -25.61 14.62 -1.58
CA ILE A 290 -25.90 15.82 -2.37
C ILE A 290 -27.23 16.34 -1.84
N PRO A 291 -27.23 17.41 -1.03
CA PRO A 291 -28.46 17.98 -0.49
C PRO A 291 -29.32 18.51 -1.64
N ARG A 292 -30.60 18.12 -1.64
CA ARG A 292 -31.53 18.51 -2.69
C ARG A 292 -32.28 19.82 -2.38
N THR A 293 -32.28 20.20 -1.11
CA THR A 293 -32.93 21.44 -0.63
C THR A 293 -31.98 22.25 0.23
N ASP A 294 -32.24 23.57 0.33
CA ASP A 294 -31.41 24.46 1.18
C ASP A 294 -31.62 24.18 2.67
N GLU A 295 -32.78 23.64 3.06
CA GLU A 295 -33.05 23.16 4.42
C GLU A 295 -32.24 21.91 4.78
N GLU A 296 -32.04 21.01 3.81
CA GLU A 296 -31.17 19.84 3.97
C GLU A 296 -29.71 20.28 4.10
N ARG A 297 -29.25 21.27 3.32
CA ARG A 297 -27.91 21.85 3.46
C ARG A 297 -27.68 22.45 4.85
N ALA A 298 -28.68 23.09 5.44
CA ALA A 298 -28.60 23.69 6.77
C ALA A 298 -28.62 22.64 7.90
N ARG A 299 -29.23 21.49 7.68
CA ARG A 299 -29.32 20.39 8.66
C ARG A 299 -28.14 19.43 8.62
N ASP A 300 -27.46 19.31 7.48
CA ASP A 300 -26.43 18.33 7.23
C ASP A 300 -25.05 18.86 7.62
N ASN A 301 -24.85 19.04 8.94
CA ASN A 301 -23.55 19.24 9.54
C ASN A 301 -22.86 17.90 9.85
N ALA A 302 -23.01 16.89 9.00
CA ALA A 302 -22.22 15.67 9.06
C ALA A 302 -20.76 15.96 8.62
N VAL A 303 -20.11 16.81 9.37
CA VAL A 303 -18.71 17.15 9.18
C VAL A 303 -17.89 15.97 9.64
N TYR A 304 -17.44 15.14 8.69
CA TYR A 304 -16.40 14.18 8.99
C TYR A 304 -15.15 14.92 9.42
N THR A 305 -14.60 14.56 10.56
CA THR A 305 -13.31 15.12 10.98
C THR A 305 -12.20 14.61 10.07
N ASP A 306 -11.15 15.40 9.88
CA ASP A 306 -10.02 15.03 9.06
C ASP A 306 -9.37 13.71 9.50
N SER A 307 -9.33 13.44 10.80
CA SER A 307 -8.87 12.16 11.36
C SER A 307 -9.77 10.97 10.95
N GLN A 308 -11.09 11.17 10.85
CA GLN A 308 -12.03 10.13 10.39
C GLN A 308 -11.85 9.85 8.90
N ILE A 309 -11.73 10.89 8.07
CA ILE A 309 -11.49 10.75 6.64
C ILE A 309 -10.16 10.01 6.40
N ARG A 310 -9.08 10.40 7.08
CA ARG A 310 -7.79 9.70 7.01
C ARG A 310 -7.89 8.24 7.45
N GLY A 311 -8.63 7.94 8.50
CA GLY A 311 -8.85 6.56 8.96
C GLY A 311 -9.60 5.69 7.95
N TYR A 312 -10.66 6.22 7.34
CA TYR A 312 -11.44 5.51 6.33
C TYR A 312 -10.67 5.31 5.03
N THR A 313 -9.94 6.32 4.56
CA THR A 313 -9.10 6.21 3.35
C THR A 313 -7.96 5.21 3.55
N ALA A 314 -7.32 5.21 4.73
CA ALA A 314 -6.29 4.23 5.07
C ALA A 314 -6.85 2.80 5.10
N THR A 315 -8.06 2.60 5.63
CA THR A 315 -8.71 1.28 5.66
C THR A 315 -9.11 0.81 4.26
N GLY A 316 -9.69 1.69 3.44
CA GLY A 316 -10.05 1.38 2.05
C GLY A 316 -8.81 1.01 1.23
N ARG A 317 -7.73 1.80 1.35
CA ARG A 317 -6.43 1.51 0.72
C ARG A 317 -5.87 0.15 1.15
N ALA A 318 -5.85 -0.14 2.45
CA ALA A 318 -5.36 -1.41 2.97
C ALA A 318 -6.17 -2.59 2.42
N LEU A 319 -7.49 -2.44 2.27
CA LEU A 319 -8.36 -3.47 1.71
C LEU A 319 -8.07 -3.69 0.22
N ALA A 320 -7.93 -2.62 -0.57
CA ALA A 320 -7.59 -2.72 -1.99
C ALA A 320 -6.25 -3.45 -2.20
N VAL A 321 -5.22 -3.06 -1.45
CA VAL A 321 -3.88 -3.69 -1.47
C VAL A 321 -3.99 -5.17 -1.11
N THR A 322 -4.73 -5.50 -0.05
CA THR A 322 -4.90 -6.89 0.42
C THR A 322 -5.61 -7.76 -0.61
N ILE A 323 -6.70 -7.26 -1.22
CA ILE A 323 -7.41 -7.98 -2.30
C ILE A 323 -6.47 -8.22 -3.48
N LYS A 324 -5.66 -7.23 -3.84
CA LYS A 324 -4.69 -7.36 -4.94
C LYS A 324 -3.60 -8.38 -4.63
N ILE A 325 -3.06 -8.41 -3.41
CA ILE A 325 -2.08 -9.42 -3.01
C ILE A 325 -2.71 -10.82 -3.04
N ALA A 326 -3.83 -11.00 -2.36
CA ALA A 326 -4.48 -12.30 -2.24
C ALA A 326 -4.97 -12.85 -3.59
N GLY A 327 -5.64 -11.99 -4.38
CA GLY A 327 -6.11 -12.35 -5.71
C GLY A 327 -4.96 -12.60 -6.69
N GLY A 328 -3.89 -11.79 -6.61
CA GLY A 328 -2.67 -11.99 -7.39
C GLY A 328 -2.00 -13.32 -7.11
N LEU A 329 -1.86 -13.70 -5.84
CA LEU A 329 -1.34 -15.01 -5.45
C LEU A 329 -2.21 -16.15 -5.99
N VAL A 330 -3.54 -16.05 -5.84
CA VAL A 330 -4.47 -17.07 -6.35
C VAL A 330 -4.32 -17.24 -7.87
N VAL A 331 -4.21 -16.13 -8.61
CA VAL A 331 -4.01 -16.17 -10.07
C VAL A 331 -2.69 -16.84 -10.42
N LEU A 332 -1.57 -16.43 -9.81
CA LEU A 332 -0.24 -17.01 -10.07
C LEU A 332 -0.19 -18.52 -9.78
N PHE A 333 -0.84 -18.99 -8.71
CA PHE A 333 -0.89 -20.43 -8.42
C PHE A 333 -1.84 -21.22 -9.31
N ALA A 334 -2.89 -20.59 -9.85
CA ALA A 334 -3.88 -21.25 -10.71
C ALA A 334 -3.47 -21.26 -12.20
N VAL A 335 -2.72 -20.26 -12.67
CA VAL A 335 -2.32 -20.13 -14.09
C VAL A 335 -1.55 -21.33 -14.60
N PRO A 336 -0.59 -21.95 -13.90
CA PRO A 336 0.12 -23.15 -14.39
C PRO A 336 -0.80 -24.33 -14.70
N LEU A 337 -1.96 -24.42 -14.05
CA LEU A 337 -2.96 -25.47 -14.32
C LEU A 337 -3.87 -25.13 -15.50
N LEU A 338 -3.90 -23.86 -15.89
CA LEU A 338 -4.74 -23.33 -16.96
C LEU A 338 -4.00 -23.22 -18.28
N VAL A 339 -2.70 -22.93 -18.25
CA VAL A 339 -1.89 -22.80 -19.45
C VAL A 339 -1.73 -24.16 -20.12
N THR A 340 -2.35 -24.29 -21.29
CA THR A 340 -2.33 -25.47 -22.15
C THR A 340 -2.03 -25.03 -23.58
N ASP A 341 -1.87 -25.98 -24.50
CA ASP A 341 -1.68 -25.69 -25.93
C ASP A 341 -2.94 -25.11 -26.61
N SER A 342 -4.04 -24.91 -25.87
CA SER A 342 -5.25 -24.33 -26.42
C SER A 342 -5.14 -22.80 -26.54
N ILE A 343 -5.44 -22.27 -27.72
CA ILE A 343 -5.38 -20.82 -28.00
C ILE A 343 -6.30 -20.03 -27.04
N PRO A 344 -7.57 -20.45 -26.76
CA PRO A 344 -8.43 -19.71 -25.85
C PRO A 344 -7.85 -19.56 -24.43
N SER A 345 -7.20 -20.61 -23.89
CA SER A 345 -6.56 -20.55 -22.56
C SER A 345 -5.38 -19.57 -22.54
N LEU A 346 -4.55 -19.57 -23.58
CA LEU A 346 -3.44 -18.62 -23.73
C LEU A 346 -3.93 -17.18 -23.87
N VAL A 347 -5.00 -16.96 -24.64
CA VAL A 347 -5.64 -15.63 -24.77
C VAL A 347 -6.22 -15.17 -23.45
N LEU A 348 -6.89 -16.03 -22.69
CA LEU A 348 -7.40 -15.71 -21.36
C LEU A 348 -6.28 -15.25 -20.42
N VAL A 349 -5.26 -16.09 -20.26
CA VAL A 349 -4.14 -15.81 -19.34
C VAL A 349 -3.38 -14.55 -19.79
N GLY A 350 -3.13 -14.40 -21.09
CA GLY A 350 -2.50 -13.20 -21.66
C GLY A 350 -3.32 -11.93 -21.42
N SER A 351 -4.65 -12.01 -21.60
CA SER A 351 -5.55 -10.90 -21.34
C SER A 351 -5.59 -10.52 -19.86
N VAL A 352 -5.58 -11.49 -18.94
CA VAL A 352 -5.51 -11.24 -17.49
C VAL A 352 -4.19 -10.57 -17.14
N GLY A 353 -3.04 -11.12 -17.56
CA GLY A 353 -1.73 -10.53 -17.28
C GLY A 353 -1.61 -9.09 -17.81
N ALA A 354 -1.98 -8.89 -19.09
CA ALA A 354 -1.94 -7.57 -19.72
C ALA A 354 -2.88 -6.57 -19.03
N SER A 355 -4.11 -6.96 -18.70
CA SER A 355 -5.07 -6.09 -18.01
C SER A 355 -4.58 -5.65 -16.63
N LEU A 356 -3.93 -6.54 -15.87
CA LEU A 356 -3.37 -6.24 -14.55
C LEU A 356 -2.24 -5.22 -14.65
N VAL A 357 -1.33 -5.35 -15.64
CA VAL A 357 -0.25 -4.38 -15.87
C VAL A 357 -0.83 -3.03 -16.31
N LEU A 358 -1.73 -3.04 -17.29
CA LEU A 358 -2.28 -1.79 -17.85
C LEU A 358 -3.16 -1.03 -16.84
N ALA A 359 -3.89 -1.73 -15.97
CA ALA A 359 -4.72 -1.12 -14.92
C ALA A 359 -3.89 -0.33 -13.90
N THR A 360 -2.60 -0.64 -13.72
CA THR A 360 -1.72 0.10 -12.79
C THR A 360 -1.55 1.57 -13.14
N ARG A 361 -1.74 1.94 -14.41
CA ARG A 361 -1.62 3.33 -14.90
C ARG A 361 -2.68 4.27 -14.32
N GLN A 362 -3.82 3.74 -13.90
CA GLN A 362 -4.92 4.50 -13.32
C GLN A 362 -4.78 4.66 -11.80
N VAL A 363 -3.82 3.97 -11.20
CA VAL A 363 -3.60 3.90 -9.75
C VAL A 363 -2.41 4.78 -9.37
N ARG A 364 -2.57 5.58 -8.30
CA ARG A 364 -1.50 6.45 -7.79
C ARG A 364 -0.73 5.83 -6.59
N ASP A 365 -1.29 4.79 -5.98
CA ASP A 365 -0.67 4.13 -4.83
C ASP A 365 0.49 3.24 -5.28
N ARG A 366 1.68 3.49 -4.71
CA ARG A 366 2.91 2.74 -5.02
C ARG A 366 2.78 1.24 -4.76
N ALA A 367 2.13 0.85 -3.65
CA ALA A 367 1.95 -0.56 -3.29
C ALA A 367 1.03 -1.27 -4.29
N GLU A 368 -0.09 -0.66 -4.64
CA GLU A 368 -1.03 -1.23 -5.61
C GLU A 368 -0.42 -1.35 -7.01
N VAL A 369 0.35 -0.36 -7.44
CA VAL A 369 1.08 -0.39 -8.72
C VAL A 369 2.08 -1.53 -8.73
N LEU A 370 2.91 -1.65 -7.68
CA LEU A 370 3.92 -2.70 -7.58
C LEU A 370 3.30 -4.10 -7.63
N ILE A 371 2.22 -4.33 -6.87
CA ILE A 371 1.53 -5.62 -6.83
C ILE A 371 0.90 -5.93 -8.20
N GLY A 372 0.25 -4.96 -8.83
CA GLY A 372 -0.35 -5.13 -10.15
C GLY A 372 0.68 -5.48 -11.23
N VAL A 373 1.83 -4.78 -11.22
CA VAL A 373 2.93 -5.06 -12.15
C VAL A 373 3.54 -6.43 -11.89
N LEU A 374 3.85 -6.77 -10.62
CA LEU A 374 4.45 -8.07 -10.27
C LEU A 374 3.52 -9.23 -10.63
N THR A 375 2.23 -9.11 -10.31
CA THR A 375 1.24 -10.16 -10.64
C THR A 375 1.06 -10.29 -12.15
N GLY A 376 0.83 -9.18 -12.85
CA GLY A 376 0.59 -9.22 -14.29
C GLY A 376 1.82 -9.67 -15.09
N ALA A 377 3.02 -9.19 -14.72
CA ALA A 377 4.26 -9.63 -15.33
C ALA A 377 4.57 -11.11 -15.00
N GLY A 378 4.27 -11.56 -13.77
CA GLY A 378 4.39 -12.96 -13.37
C GLY A 378 3.53 -13.88 -14.24
N VAL A 379 2.26 -13.53 -14.42
CA VAL A 379 1.33 -14.28 -15.30
C VAL A 379 1.83 -14.35 -16.74
N LEU A 380 2.33 -13.24 -17.30
CA LEU A 380 2.90 -13.23 -18.65
C LEU A 380 4.18 -14.05 -18.75
N LEU A 381 5.00 -14.04 -17.70
CA LEU A 381 6.21 -14.85 -17.63
C LEU A 381 5.88 -16.35 -17.56
N GLU A 382 4.83 -16.76 -16.85
CA GLU A 382 4.38 -18.15 -16.79
C GLU A 382 3.98 -18.68 -18.17
N ILE A 383 3.30 -17.87 -19.01
CA ILE A 383 3.01 -18.23 -20.40
C ILE A 383 4.31 -18.44 -21.17
N ALA A 384 5.26 -17.52 -21.05
CA ALA A 384 6.52 -17.58 -21.76
C ALA A 384 7.33 -18.83 -21.36
N VAL A 385 7.42 -19.13 -20.06
CA VAL A 385 8.08 -20.31 -19.52
C VAL A 385 7.40 -21.60 -20.03
N PHE A 386 6.06 -21.63 -19.99
CA PHE A 386 5.31 -22.79 -20.50
C PHE A 386 5.63 -23.08 -21.97
N ILE A 387 5.59 -22.04 -22.83
CA ILE A 387 5.88 -22.22 -24.26
C ILE A 387 7.34 -22.66 -24.48
N MET A 388 8.29 -22.07 -23.72
CA MET A 388 9.70 -22.45 -23.81
C MET A 388 9.95 -23.93 -23.45
N LEU A 389 9.22 -24.45 -22.44
CA LEU A 389 9.37 -25.81 -21.97
C LEU A 389 8.68 -26.83 -22.89
N ASN A 390 7.50 -26.50 -23.42
CA ASN A 390 6.71 -27.42 -24.25
C ASN A 390 7.04 -27.34 -25.76
N GLN A 391 7.58 -26.20 -26.23
CA GLN A 391 7.93 -25.96 -27.61
C GLN A 391 9.38 -25.46 -27.73
N PRO A 392 10.39 -26.32 -27.53
CA PRO A 392 11.82 -25.92 -27.50
C PRO A 392 12.30 -25.19 -28.75
N HIS A 393 11.69 -25.48 -29.91
CA HIS A 393 12.02 -24.81 -31.18
C HIS A 393 11.63 -23.32 -31.17
N MET A 394 10.68 -22.89 -30.32
CA MET A 394 10.29 -21.48 -30.17
C MET A 394 11.05 -20.78 -29.04
N ALA A 395 11.83 -21.50 -28.24
CA ALA A 395 12.50 -20.93 -27.06
C ALA A 395 13.37 -19.71 -27.38
N ALA A 396 14.16 -19.80 -28.48
CA ALA A 396 14.99 -18.68 -28.92
C ALA A 396 14.16 -17.47 -29.34
N THR A 397 13.05 -17.66 -30.05
CA THR A 397 12.15 -16.59 -30.48
C THR A 397 11.52 -15.90 -29.28
N ILE A 398 11.03 -16.67 -28.31
CA ILE A 398 10.44 -16.13 -27.08
C ILE A 398 11.48 -15.38 -26.26
N ALA A 399 12.70 -15.90 -26.14
CA ALA A 399 13.78 -15.19 -25.45
C ALA A 399 14.05 -13.82 -26.11
N TRP A 400 14.09 -13.72 -27.43
CA TRP A 400 14.24 -12.45 -28.14
C TRP A 400 13.05 -11.49 -27.91
N ILE A 401 11.81 -12.02 -27.86
CA ILE A 401 10.62 -11.21 -27.54
C ILE A 401 10.73 -10.65 -26.12
N ILE A 402 11.11 -11.47 -25.13
CA ILE A 402 11.27 -11.03 -23.74
C ILE A 402 12.37 -9.96 -23.65
N ILE A 403 13.52 -10.16 -24.31
CA ILE A 403 14.61 -9.18 -24.35
C ILE A 403 14.12 -7.88 -25.00
N GLY A 404 13.37 -7.96 -26.08
CA GLY A 404 12.79 -6.79 -26.75
C GLY A 404 11.83 -6.02 -25.85
N ILE A 405 10.92 -6.72 -25.17
CA ILE A 405 9.99 -6.11 -24.21
C ILE A 405 10.75 -5.47 -23.03
N ALA A 406 11.72 -6.18 -22.46
CA ALA A 406 12.53 -5.64 -21.36
C ALA A 406 13.30 -4.39 -21.78
N SER A 407 13.88 -4.38 -22.98
CA SER A 407 14.59 -3.23 -23.54
C SER A 407 13.65 -2.03 -23.77
N LEU A 408 12.43 -2.29 -24.27
CA LEU A 408 11.38 -1.27 -24.42
C LEU A 408 10.96 -0.70 -23.07
N VAL A 409 10.73 -1.54 -22.06
CA VAL A 409 10.36 -1.10 -20.72
C VAL A 409 11.45 -0.21 -20.12
N LEU A 410 12.72 -0.59 -20.24
CA LEU A 410 13.85 0.22 -19.78
C LEU A 410 13.94 1.54 -20.55
N PHE A 411 13.81 1.52 -21.87
CA PHE A 411 13.85 2.71 -22.71
C PHE A 411 12.73 3.69 -22.36
N PHE A 412 11.48 3.20 -22.29
CA PHE A 412 10.33 4.04 -21.91
C PHE A 412 10.35 4.45 -20.45
N GLY A 413 10.87 3.61 -19.54
CA GLY A 413 11.07 3.98 -18.14
C GLY A 413 12.07 5.13 -17.98
N ALA A 414 13.15 5.13 -18.74
CA ALA A 414 14.13 6.22 -18.77
C ALA A 414 13.56 7.51 -19.41
N LEU A 415 12.67 7.38 -20.41
CA LEU A 415 12.01 8.48 -21.10
C LEU A 415 10.64 8.87 -20.50
N SER A 416 10.31 8.44 -19.29
CA SER A 416 8.98 8.55 -18.69
C SER A 416 8.38 9.98 -18.66
N ARG A 417 9.19 11.02 -18.87
CA ARG A 417 8.76 12.41 -18.97
C ARG A 417 8.14 12.79 -20.33
N ALA A 418 8.18 11.92 -21.34
CA ALA A 418 7.81 12.21 -22.72
C ALA A 418 6.56 11.47 -23.25
N PHE A 419 5.73 10.87 -22.36
CA PHE A 419 4.52 10.18 -22.82
C PHE A 419 3.50 11.15 -23.44
N SER A 420 3.23 10.96 -24.75
CA SER A 420 2.22 11.75 -25.42
C SER A 420 0.80 11.36 -24.99
N PRO A 421 -0.17 12.30 -24.97
CA PRO A 421 -1.57 11.99 -24.67
C PRO A 421 -2.19 10.92 -25.58
N ALA A 422 -1.69 10.80 -26.82
CA ALA A 422 -2.12 9.78 -27.76
C ALA A 422 -1.76 8.36 -27.31
N MET A 423 -0.55 8.16 -26.78
CA MET A 423 -0.10 6.85 -26.29
C MET A 423 -0.91 6.40 -25.07
N ASN A 424 -1.33 7.35 -24.22
CA ASN A 424 -2.22 7.07 -23.11
C ASN A 424 -3.57 6.52 -23.57
N ARG A 425 -4.18 7.11 -24.60
CA ARG A 425 -5.46 6.64 -25.17
C ARG A 425 -5.35 5.23 -25.76
N TRP A 426 -4.27 4.91 -26.46
CA TRP A 426 -4.05 3.56 -27.00
C TRP A 426 -3.92 2.51 -25.89
N ALA A 427 -3.20 2.83 -24.82
CA ALA A 427 -3.06 1.90 -23.69
C ALA A 427 -4.37 1.72 -22.91
N ASP A 428 -5.21 2.77 -22.81
CA ASP A 428 -6.54 2.68 -22.21
C ASP A 428 -7.47 1.82 -23.08
N ALA A 429 -7.45 2.00 -24.40
CA ALA A 429 -8.20 1.18 -25.33
C ALA A 429 -7.77 -0.30 -25.26
N LEU A 430 -6.46 -0.56 -25.21
CA LEU A 430 -5.93 -1.92 -25.05
C LEU A 430 -6.34 -2.55 -23.70
N SER A 431 -6.31 -1.78 -22.62
CA SER A 431 -6.78 -2.23 -21.31
C SER A 431 -8.24 -2.69 -21.36
N VAL A 432 -9.12 -1.87 -21.94
CA VAL A 432 -10.54 -2.20 -22.11
C VAL A 432 -10.72 -3.45 -22.98
N LEU A 433 -9.95 -3.57 -24.06
CA LEU A 433 -10.00 -4.71 -24.96
C LEU A 433 -9.57 -6.01 -24.25
N CYS A 434 -8.49 -5.98 -23.46
CA CYS A 434 -8.06 -7.10 -22.63
C CYS A 434 -9.13 -7.49 -21.61
N LEU A 435 -9.77 -6.51 -20.95
CA LEU A 435 -10.84 -6.76 -20.00
C LEU A 435 -12.04 -7.45 -20.65
N LEU A 436 -12.46 -6.95 -21.81
CA LEU A 436 -13.57 -7.53 -22.58
C LEU A 436 -13.26 -8.94 -23.10
N ALA A 437 -11.98 -9.25 -23.34
CA ALA A 437 -11.55 -10.57 -23.82
C ALA A 437 -11.58 -11.66 -22.75
N ILE A 438 -11.53 -11.32 -21.44
CA ILE A 438 -11.48 -12.29 -20.34
C ILE A 438 -12.67 -13.24 -20.36
N VAL A 439 -13.89 -12.72 -20.41
CA VAL A 439 -15.11 -13.55 -20.33
C VAL A 439 -15.31 -14.41 -21.57
N PRO A 440 -15.22 -13.88 -22.80
CA PRO A 440 -15.34 -14.71 -24.01
C PRO A 440 -14.25 -15.76 -24.12
N SER A 441 -12.99 -15.44 -23.81
CA SER A 441 -11.90 -16.41 -23.86
C SER A 441 -12.06 -17.51 -22.80
N ALA A 442 -12.57 -17.18 -21.60
CA ALA A 442 -12.92 -18.16 -20.59
C ALA A 442 -14.06 -19.10 -21.06
N ALA A 443 -15.08 -18.54 -21.71
CA ALA A 443 -16.19 -19.34 -22.28
C ALA A 443 -15.69 -20.28 -23.37
N LEU A 444 -14.83 -19.83 -24.27
CA LEU A 444 -14.22 -20.68 -25.30
C LEU A 444 -13.26 -21.72 -24.71
N ALA A 445 -12.49 -21.36 -23.69
CA ALA A 445 -11.55 -22.28 -23.02
C ALA A 445 -12.28 -23.35 -22.18
N SER A 446 -13.54 -23.11 -21.78
CA SER A 446 -14.36 -24.12 -21.09
C SER A 446 -14.82 -25.27 -21.96
N GLY A 447 -14.76 -25.14 -23.28
CA GLY A 447 -15.25 -26.16 -24.24
C GLY A 447 -16.79 -26.27 -24.26
N LEU A 448 -17.50 -25.27 -23.72
CA LEU A 448 -18.97 -25.27 -23.72
C LEU A 448 -19.58 -24.83 -25.08
N PHE A 449 -18.72 -24.34 -26.00
CA PHE A 449 -19.13 -23.84 -27.31
C PHE A 449 -18.28 -24.44 -28.42
#